data_5b551be50791b947e395389f6ecbe9af
#
_entry.id   5b551be50791b947e395389f6ecbe9af
#
_cell.length_a   1.000
_cell.length_b   1.000
_cell.length_c   1.000
_cell.angle_alpha   90.00
_cell.angle_beta   90.00
_cell.angle_gamma   90.00
#
_symmetry.space_group_name_H-M   'P 1'
#
loop_
_entity.id
_entity.type
_entity.pdbx_description
1 polymer ?
#
loop_
_entity_poly.entity_id
_entity_poly.type
_entity_poly.pdbx_seq_one_letter_code
_entity_poly.pdbx_strand_id
1 'polypeptide(L)'
;ENGYGRSADDAARAVRGAAEAGAAGGSIEDWDAAAGIYRADEAAERVAAAAEAAAASGFVLAARAENFIRGNPDLDDTIARLQAYEAAGADVLYAPGIHTDDQIRAICSAVGKPVNVLAFPGMKAADIFAAGARRISVGGQLTWVAAAAAAEAAVAILDTGDFSALKARLQGADWLR
;
A
#
# COMPACT_ATOMS: atom_id res chain seq x y z
N GLU A 1 6.25 5.46 -0.03
CA GLU A 1 6.79 6.75 -0.46
C GLU A 1 7.27 6.71 -1.91
N ASN A 2 7.53 7.89 -2.49
CA ASN A 2 7.96 8.02 -3.88
C ASN A 2 9.44 7.66 -4.16
N GLY A 3 10.18 7.12 -3.20
CA GLY A 3 11.61 6.83 -3.31
C GLY A 3 12.51 7.96 -2.81
N TYR A 4 11.96 8.88 -2.02
CA TYR A 4 12.66 9.99 -1.34
C TYR A 4 13.37 10.96 -2.28
N GLY A 5 12.87 11.10 -3.50
CA GLY A 5 13.34 12.04 -4.50
C GLY A 5 12.55 11.93 -5.80
N ARG A 6 12.75 12.89 -6.71
CA ARG A 6 11.90 13.02 -7.90
C ARG A 6 12.40 12.25 -9.12
N SER A 7 13.69 11.97 -9.20
CA SER A 7 14.27 11.31 -10.38
C SER A 7 14.05 9.80 -10.36
N ALA A 8 14.18 9.17 -11.52
CA ALA A 8 14.20 7.71 -11.65
C ALA A 8 15.37 7.09 -10.84
N ASP A 9 16.52 7.78 -10.82
CA ASP A 9 17.68 7.36 -10.03
C ASP A 9 17.42 7.38 -8.52
N ASP A 10 16.60 8.30 -8.03
CA ASP A 10 16.19 8.33 -6.62
C ASP A 10 15.37 7.10 -6.26
N ALA A 11 14.41 6.72 -7.11
CA ALA A 11 13.61 5.51 -6.93
C ALA A 11 14.49 4.25 -6.94
N ALA A 12 15.40 4.14 -7.89
CA ALA A 12 16.36 3.03 -7.98
C ALA A 12 17.27 2.95 -6.75
N ARG A 13 17.78 4.09 -6.27
CA ARG A 13 18.63 4.17 -5.08
C ARG A 13 17.87 3.74 -3.82
N ALA A 14 16.61 4.18 -3.65
CA ALA A 14 15.77 3.80 -2.52
C ALA A 14 15.52 2.29 -2.49
N VAL A 15 15.23 1.67 -3.64
CA VAL A 15 15.02 0.22 -3.75
C VAL A 15 16.31 -0.55 -3.44
N ARG A 16 17.46 -0.15 -3.99
CA ARG A 16 18.76 -0.78 -3.66
C ARG A 16 19.05 -0.71 -2.16
N GLY A 17 18.91 0.47 -1.55
CA GLY A 17 19.16 0.63 -0.13
C GLY A 17 18.22 -0.21 0.75
N ALA A 18 16.94 -0.35 0.35
CA ALA A 18 16.00 -1.22 1.06
C ALA A 18 16.38 -2.70 0.93
N ALA A 19 16.78 -3.16 -0.25
CA ALA A 19 17.22 -4.52 -0.51
C ALA A 19 18.52 -4.84 0.26
N GLU A 20 19.49 -3.93 0.25
CA GLU A 20 20.75 -4.05 1.01
C GLU A 20 20.51 -4.10 2.53
N ALA A 21 19.48 -3.41 3.03
CA ALA A 21 19.03 -3.49 4.41
C ALA A 21 18.29 -4.79 4.76
N GLY A 22 18.06 -5.68 3.79
CA GLY A 22 17.42 -6.98 3.98
C GLY A 22 15.89 -6.98 3.83
N ALA A 23 15.31 -5.91 3.27
CA ALA A 23 13.87 -5.90 2.98
C ALA A 23 13.55 -6.85 1.81
N ALA A 24 12.51 -7.67 1.97
CA ALA A 24 12.04 -8.61 0.95
C ALA A 24 11.26 -7.92 -0.20
N GLY A 25 10.81 -6.68 0.00
CA GLY A 25 10.06 -5.91 -0.97
C GLY A 25 9.64 -4.55 -0.43
N GLY A 26 9.10 -3.73 -1.30
CA GLY A 26 8.63 -2.40 -0.96
C GLY A 26 7.75 -1.81 -2.06
N SER A 27 7.36 -0.55 -1.91
CA SER A 27 6.54 0.13 -2.91
C SER A 27 7.10 1.48 -3.31
N ILE A 28 6.85 1.86 -4.58
CA ILE A 28 7.10 3.20 -5.12
C ILE A 28 5.78 3.83 -5.52
N GLU A 29 5.54 5.06 -5.06
CA GLU A 29 4.35 5.85 -5.32
C GLU A 29 4.57 6.82 -6.49
N ASP A 30 3.51 7.08 -7.26
CA ASP A 30 3.50 8.09 -8.32
C ASP A 30 3.05 9.48 -7.83
N TRP A 31 3.36 9.81 -6.59
CA TRP A 31 2.99 11.09 -5.97
C TRP A 31 4.16 11.71 -5.20
N ASP A 32 4.26 13.02 -5.29
CA ASP A 32 5.22 13.86 -4.57
C ASP A 32 4.50 14.94 -3.78
N ALA A 33 4.91 15.18 -2.56
CA ALA A 33 4.23 16.13 -1.67
C ALA A 33 4.26 17.59 -2.16
N ALA A 34 5.28 17.96 -2.95
CA ALA A 34 5.44 19.32 -3.46
C ALA A 34 4.91 19.48 -4.90
N ALA A 35 4.97 18.42 -5.72
CA ALA A 35 4.63 18.47 -7.14
C ALA A 35 3.31 17.78 -7.50
N GLY A 36 2.72 17.01 -6.59
CA GLY A 36 1.49 16.26 -6.84
C GLY A 36 1.73 14.92 -7.52
N ILE A 37 0.73 14.44 -8.26
CA ILE A 37 0.80 13.18 -9.01
C ILE A 37 1.74 13.36 -10.21
N TYR A 38 2.67 12.44 -10.38
CA TYR A 38 3.54 12.41 -11.56
C TYR A 38 2.73 12.16 -12.84
N ARG A 39 3.23 12.65 -13.96
CA ARG A 39 2.72 12.21 -15.26
C ARG A 39 2.91 10.69 -15.39
N ALA A 40 2.02 10.03 -16.12
CA ALA A 40 2.05 8.57 -16.21
C ALA A 40 3.36 8.03 -16.82
N ASP A 41 3.91 8.73 -17.82
CA ASP A 41 5.21 8.41 -18.44
C ASP A 41 6.38 8.56 -17.46
N GLU A 42 6.45 9.68 -16.74
CA GLU A 42 7.45 9.94 -15.70
C GLU A 42 7.37 8.90 -14.57
N ALA A 43 6.16 8.55 -14.14
CA ALA A 43 5.96 7.52 -13.13
C ALA A 43 6.41 6.13 -13.61
N ALA A 44 6.12 5.77 -14.86
CA ALA A 44 6.56 4.51 -15.45
C ALA A 44 8.09 4.41 -15.58
N GLU A 45 8.78 5.49 -15.95
CA GLU A 45 10.24 5.56 -15.95
C GLU A 45 10.84 5.31 -14.56
N ARG A 46 10.23 5.88 -13.52
CA ARG A 46 10.63 5.68 -12.13
C ARG A 46 10.44 4.23 -11.69
N VAL A 47 9.31 3.62 -12.08
CA VAL A 47 9.04 2.19 -11.81
C VAL A 47 10.04 1.31 -12.55
N ALA A 48 10.38 1.62 -13.80
CA ALA A 48 11.37 0.86 -14.58
C ALA A 48 12.75 0.86 -13.89
N ALA A 49 13.22 2.03 -13.47
CA ALA A 49 14.50 2.15 -12.77
C ALA A 49 14.50 1.43 -11.41
N ALA A 50 13.37 1.48 -10.69
CA ALA A 50 13.19 0.74 -9.44
C ALA A 50 13.16 -0.79 -9.67
N ALA A 51 12.49 -1.26 -10.72
CA ALA A 51 12.42 -2.67 -11.09
C ALA A 51 13.78 -3.23 -11.50
N GLU A 52 14.56 -2.48 -12.29
CA GLU A 52 15.93 -2.83 -12.63
C GLU A 52 16.80 -2.96 -11.37
N ALA A 53 16.68 -2.01 -10.45
CA ALA A 53 17.41 -2.05 -9.18
C ALA A 53 17.00 -3.23 -8.29
N ALA A 54 15.74 -3.68 -8.34
CA ALA A 54 15.20 -4.82 -7.59
C ALA A 54 15.65 -6.17 -8.16
N ALA A 55 15.87 -6.28 -9.47
CA ALA A 55 16.03 -7.54 -10.20
C ALA A 55 17.17 -8.43 -9.64
N ALA A 56 18.29 -7.84 -9.23
CA ALA A 56 19.46 -8.57 -8.74
C ALA A 56 19.30 -9.13 -7.32
N SER A 57 18.36 -8.61 -6.53
CA SER A 57 18.22 -8.93 -5.10
C SER A 57 17.04 -9.83 -4.78
N GLY A 58 16.12 -10.07 -5.74
CA GLY A 58 14.84 -10.72 -5.50
C GLY A 58 13.86 -9.86 -4.69
N PHE A 59 14.10 -8.56 -4.60
CA PHE A 59 13.21 -7.59 -3.95
C PHE A 59 11.90 -7.47 -4.74
N VAL A 60 10.76 -7.65 -4.08
CA VAL A 60 9.43 -7.56 -4.68
C VAL A 60 8.99 -6.11 -4.75
N LEU A 61 8.87 -5.56 -5.97
CA LEU A 61 8.47 -4.17 -6.18
C LEU A 61 6.96 -4.04 -6.39
N ALA A 62 6.29 -3.28 -5.53
CA ALA A 62 4.92 -2.85 -5.72
C ALA A 62 4.88 -1.42 -6.29
N ALA A 63 4.26 -1.21 -7.45
CA ALA A 63 4.04 0.12 -8.00
C ALA A 63 2.65 0.65 -7.63
N ARG A 64 2.58 1.90 -7.14
CA ARG A 64 1.35 2.50 -6.62
C ARG A 64 0.87 3.63 -7.52
N ALA A 65 -0.41 3.54 -7.94
CA ALA A 65 -1.16 4.62 -8.57
C ALA A 65 -1.98 5.35 -7.50
N GLU A 66 -1.55 6.55 -7.13
CA GLU A 66 -2.06 7.31 -5.98
C GLU A 66 -3.30 8.17 -6.31
N ASN A 67 -3.71 8.25 -7.58
CA ASN A 67 -4.72 9.18 -8.06
C ASN A 67 -6.03 9.13 -7.27
N PHE A 68 -6.54 7.96 -6.88
CA PHE A 68 -7.78 7.84 -6.10
C PHE A 68 -7.72 8.56 -4.75
N ILE A 69 -6.62 8.42 -4.01
CA ILE A 69 -6.47 9.05 -2.69
C ILE A 69 -5.92 10.48 -2.77
N ARG A 70 -5.56 10.95 -3.98
CA ARG A 70 -5.04 12.31 -4.22
C ARG A 70 -6.04 13.21 -4.96
N GLY A 71 -7.33 12.86 -4.90
CA GLY A 71 -8.40 13.71 -5.41
C GLY A 71 -8.72 13.54 -6.90
N ASN A 72 -8.15 12.54 -7.56
CA ASN A 72 -8.49 12.15 -8.93
C ASN A 72 -8.94 10.69 -9.00
N PRO A 73 -10.17 10.35 -8.58
CA PRO A 73 -10.69 8.99 -8.57
C PRO A 73 -11.15 8.51 -9.96
N ASP A 74 -10.30 8.69 -10.96
CA ASP A 74 -10.51 8.24 -12.32
C ASP A 74 -10.02 6.80 -12.48
N LEU A 75 -10.96 5.86 -12.75
CA LEU A 75 -10.66 4.44 -12.86
C LEU A 75 -9.89 4.11 -14.14
N ASP A 76 -10.20 4.79 -15.24
CA ASP A 76 -9.56 4.55 -16.53
C ASP A 76 -8.10 5.05 -16.50
N ASP A 77 -7.82 6.22 -15.93
CA ASP A 77 -6.46 6.72 -15.68
C ASP A 77 -5.70 5.76 -14.75
N THR A 78 -6.35 5.26 -13.69
CA THR A 78 -5.73 4.29 -12.78
C THR A 78 -5.32 3.01 -13.50
N ILE A 79 -6.21 2.44 -14.31
CA ILE A 79 -5.92 1.24 -15.09
C ILE A 79 -4.77 1.49 -16.05
N ALA A 80 -4.78 2.61 -16.78
CA ALA A 80 -3.72 2.96 -17.71
C ALA A 80 -2.36 3.09 -17.02
N ARG A 81 -2.30 3.71 -15.83
CA ARG A 81 -1.09 3.80 -15.00
C ARG A 81 -0.60 2.44 -14.58
N LEU A 82 -1.48 1.59 -14.04
CA LEU A 82 -1.11 0.25 -13.58
C LEU A 82 -0.60 -0.64 -14.72
N GLN A 83 -1.18 -0.53 -15.92
CA GLN A 83 -0.67 -1.21 -17.13
C GLN A 83 0.73 -0.71 -17.52
N ALA A 84 0.96 0.60 -17.44
CA ALA A 84 2.29 1.16 -17.69
C ALA A 84 3.32 0.69 -16.64
N TYR A 85 2.94 0.57 -15.37
CA TYR A 85 3.81 0.06 -14.30
C TYR A 85 4.10 -1.43 -14.43
N GLU A 86 3.11 -2.22 -14.87
CA GLU A 86 3.31 -3.63 -15.24
C GLU A 86 4.34 -3.77 -16.36
N ALA A 87 4.17 -2.99 -17.43
CA ALA A 87 5.12 -2.96 -18.55
C ALA A 87 6.53 -2.49 -18.14
N ALA A 88 6.62 -1.61 -17.15
CA ALA A 88 7.84 -1.12 -16.54
C ALA A 88 8.53 -2.13 -15.60
N GLY A 89 7.91 -3.28 -15.33
CA GLY A 89 8.53 -4.37 -14.55
C GLY A 89 8.11 -4.47 -13.09
N ALA A 90 7.05 -3.79 -12.65
CA ALA A 90 6.52 -3.98 -11.32
C ALA A 90 6.05 -5.44 -11.09
N ASP A 91 6.30 -5.99 -9.90
CA ASP A 91 5.87 -7.34 -9.52
C ASP A 91 4.44 -7.35 -8.98
N VAL A 92 4.02 -6.28 -8.32
CA VAL A 92 2.71 -6.10 -7.70
C VAL A 92 2.18 -4.72 -8.07
N LEU A 93 0.89 -4.63 -8.36
CA LEU A 93 0.20 -3.38 -8.68
C LEU A 93 -0.69 -2.97 -7.51
N TYR A 94 -0.79 -1.66 -7.26
CA TYR A 94 -1.53 -1.18 -6.13
C TYR A 94 -2.15 0.19 -6.42
N ALA A 95 -3.47 0.29 -6.25
CA ALA A 95 -4.21 1.55 -6.32
C ALA A 95 -4.92 1.77 -4.97
N PRO A 96 -4.30 2.46 -4.00
CA PRO A 96 -4.97 2.78 -2.75
C PRO A 96 -6.19 3.66 -3.02
N GLY A 97 -7.30 3.40 -2.28
CA GLY A 97 -8.55 4.15 -2.43
C GLY A 97 -9.64 3.41 -3.23
N ILE A 98 -9.31 2.41 -4.04
CA ILE A 98 -10.34 1.53 -4.59
C ILE A 98 -10.99 0.73 -3.45
N HIS A 99 -12.31 0.66 -3.42
CA HIS A 99 -13.03 0.06 -2.30
C HIS A 99 -14.31 -0.68 -2.68
N THR A 100 -14.71 -0.69 -3.96
CA THR A 100 -15.84 -1.48 -4.43
C THR A 100 -15.37 -2.73 -5.18
N ASP A 101 -16.15 -3.81 -5.10
CA ASP A 101 -15.85 -5.05 -5.81
C ASP A 101 -15.73 -4.83 -7.32
N ASP A 102 -16.53 -3.92 -7.88
CA ASP A 102 -16.49 -3.60 -9.31
C ASP A 102 -15.20 -2.88 -9.70
N GLN A 103 -14.71 -1.93 -8.89
CA GLN A 103 -13.41 -1.29 -9.12
C GLN A 103 -12.26 -2.30 -9.04
N ILE A 104 -12.29 -3.16 -8.01
CA ILE A 104 -11.27 -4.21 -7.84
C ILE A 104 -11.28 -5.15 -9.04
N ARG A 105 -12.47 -5.61 -9.45
CA ARG A 105 -12.63 -6.52 -10.59
C ARG A 105 -12.17 -5.89 -11.90
N ALA A 106 -12.52 -4.63 -12.14
CA ALA A 106 -12.11 -3.90 -13.34
C ALA A 106 -10.58 -3.83 -13.44
N ILE A 107 -9.90 -3.43 -12.38
CA ILE A 107 -8.43 -3.38 -12.35
C ILE A 107 -7.83 -4.77 -12.51
N CYS A 108 -8.27 -5.77 -11.72
CA CYS A 108 -7.71 -7.11 -11.77
C CYS A 108 -7.90 -7.79 -13.13
N SER A 109 -8.96 -7.43 -13.87
CA SER A 109 -9.21 -7.94 -15.22
C SER A 109 -8.38 -7.24 -16.30
N ALA A 110 -7.89 -6.04 -16.02
CA ALA A 110 -7.15 -5.21 -16.98
C ALA A 110 -5.64 -5.39 -16.94
N VAL A 111 -5.11 -6.08 -15.90
CA VAL A 111 -3.67 -6.26 -15.68
C VAL A 111 -3.33 -7.75 -15.47
N GLY A 112 -2.08 -8.12 -15.78
CA GLY A 112 -1.59 -9.50 -15.60
C GLY A 112 -0.85 -9.75 -14.29
N LYS A 113 -0.43 -8.71 -13.59
CA LYS A 113 0.30 -8.81 -12.33
C LYS A 113 -0.65 -8.87 -11.12
N PRO A 114 -0.20 -9.47 -9.99
CA PRO A 114 -0.98 -9.46 -8.74
C PRO A 114 -1.36 -8.05 -8.31
N VAL A 115 -2.62 -7.86 -7.91
CA VAL A 115 -3.12 -6.58 -7.38
C VAL A 115 -3.21 -6.64 -5.87
N ASN A 116 -2.66 -5.62 -5.19
CA ASN A 116 -2.87 -5.36 -3.78
C ASN A 116 -4.07 -4.44 -3.57
N VAL A 117 -4.92 -4.76 -2.60
CA VAL A 117 -6.03 -3.92 -2.16
C VAL A 117 -5.79 -3.45 -0.73
N LEU A 118 -5.97 -2.16 -0.47
CA LEU A 118 -6.05 -1.63 0.88
C LEU A 118 -7.46 -1.89 1.42
N ALA A 119 -7.57 -2.70 2.46
CA ALA A 119 -8.85 -2.97 3.08
C ALA A 119 -9.34 -1.77 3.90
N PHE A 120 -10.62 -1.47 3.79
CA PHE A 120 -11.33 -0.47 4.58
C PHE A 120 -12.35 -1.14 5.50
N PRO A 121 -12.81 -0.45 6.57
CA PRO A 121 -13.88 -0.98 7.41
C PRO A 121 -15.11 -1.39 6.61
N GLY A 122 -15.63 -2.58 6.88
CA GLY A 122 -16.77 -3.16 6.18
C GLY A 122 -16.41 -4.09 5.00
N MET A 123 -15.20 -4.04 4.45
CA MET A 123 -14.74 -4.98 3.43
C MET A 123 -14.43 -6.35 4.05
N LYS A 124 -14.59 -7.41 3.25
CA LYS A 124 -14.25 -8.78 3.64
C LYS A 124 -13.17 -9.35 2.71
N ALA A 125 -12.22 -10.06 3.29
CA ALA A 125 -11.14 -10.69 2.51
C ALA A 125 -11.67 -11.63 1.42
N ALA A 126 -12.73 -12.38 1.70
CA ALA A 126 -13.35 -13.30 0.72
C ALA A 126 -13.84 -12.55 -0.52
N ASP A 127 -14.50 -11.41 -0.35
CA ASP A 127 -15.06 -10.62 -1.45
C ASP A 127 -13.93 -9.97 -2.27
N ILE A 128 -12.90 -9.43 -1.60
CA ILE A 128 -11.71 -8.86 -2.23
C ILE A 128 -10.99 -9.91 -3.11
N PHE A 129 -10.79 -11.13 -2.59
CA PHE A 129 -10.16 -12.20 -3.36
C PHE A 129 -11.06 -12.71 -4.49
N ALA A 130 -12.38 -12.79 -4.27
CA ALA A 130 -13.34 -13.15 -5.31
C ALA A 130 -13.40 -12.12 -6.44
N ALA A 131 -13.11 -10.84 -6.15
CA ALA A 131 -12.97 -9.78 -7.14
C ALA A 131 -11.64 -9.84 -7.93
N GLY A 132 -10.70 -10.71 -7.56
CA GLY A 132 -9.47 -10.99 -8.32
C GLY A 132 -8.17 -10.55 -7.66
N ALA A 133 -8.22 -9.82 -6.54
CA ALA A 133 -7.02 -9.43 -5.82
C ALA A 133 -6.20 -10.63 -5.33
N ARG A 134 -4.90 -10.44 -5.13
CA ARG A 134 -3.98 -11.47 -4.64
C ARG A 134 -3.29 -11.10 -3.33
N ARG A 135 -3.40 -9.84 -2.92
CA ARG A 135 -2.81 -9.32 -1.69
C ARG A 135 -3.78 -8.34 -1.05
N ILE A 136 -3.84 -8.34 0.27
CA ILE A 136 -4.59 -7.35 1.06
C ILE A 136 -3.61 -6.69 2.03
N SER A 137 -3.70 -5.38 2.16
CA SER A 137 -2.99 -4.60 3.16
C SER A 137 -3.97 -3.82 4.02
N VAL A 138 -3.55 -3.45 5.21
CA VAL A 138 -4.37 -2.68 6.15
C VAL A 138 -3.76 -1.31 6.48
N GLY A 139 -2.63 -0.98 5.87
CA GLY A 139 -1.92 0.28 6.13
C GLY A 139 -1.64 0.48 7.63
N GLY A 140 -1.84 1.68 8.12
CA GLY A 140 -1.70 2.02 9.54
C GLY A 140 -2.92 1.73 10.41
N GLN A 141 -3.97 1.08 9.91
CA GLN A 141 -5.26 0.97 10.61
C GLN A 141 -5.16 0.22 11.94
N LEU A 142 -4.33 -0.81 12.03
CA LEU A 142 -4.12 -1.52 13.32
C LEU A 142 -3.50 -0.62 14.39
N THR A 143 -2.64 0.32 14.01
CA THR A 143 -2.10 1.33 14.92
C THR A 143 -3.20 2.24 15.44
N TRP A 144 -4.12 2.67 14.56
CA TRP A 144 -5.25 3.50 14.97
C TRP A 144 -6.22 2.75 15.90
N VAL A 145 -6.47 1.47 15.64
CA VAL A 145 -7.28 0.62 16.55
C VAL A 145 -6.64 0.54 17.94
N ALA A 146 -5.32 0.31 17.98
CA ALA A 146 -4.61 0.24 19.25
C ALA A 146 -4.61 1.59 19.99
N ALA A 147 -4.38 2.69 19.27
CA ALA A 147 -4.39 4.04 19.84
C ALA A 147 -5.78 4.43 20.36
N ALA A 148 -6.85 4.11 19.63
CA ALA A 148 -8.22 4.35 20.07
C ALA A 148 -8.55 3.60 21.37
N ALA A 149 -8.23 2.31 21.44
CA ALA A 149 -8.46 1.51 22.64
C ALA A 149 -7.69 2.06 23.86
N ALA A 150 -6.45 2.52 23.65
CA ALA A 150 -5.68 3.14 24.73
C ALA A 150 -6.28 4.48 25.17
N ALA A 151 -6.76 5.30 24.24
CA ALA A 151 -7.40 6.57 24.54
C ALA A 151 -8.72 6.36 25.31
N GLU A 152 -9.56 5.41 24.88
CA GLU A 152 -10.83 5.05 25.57
C GLU A 152 -10.56 4.60 27.00
N ALA A 153 -9.56 3.74 27.22
CA ALA A 153 -9.17 3.31 28.57
C ALA A 153 -8.70 4.49 29.44
N ALA A 154 -7.90 5.40 28.86
CA ALA A 154 -7.43 6.58 29.59
C ALA A 154 -8.59 7.51 29.99
N VAL A 155 -9.54 7.76 29.08
CA VAL A 155 -10.75 8.56 29.38
C VAL A 155 -11.57 7.93 30.50
N ALA A 156 -11.82 6.62 30.46
CA ALA A 156 -12.55 5.92 31.51
C ALA A 156 -11.88 6.08 32.89
N ILE A 157 -10.56 5.98 32.97
CA ILE A 157 -9.79 6.18 34.18
C ILE A 157 -9.90 7.63 34.69
N LEU A 158 -9.78 8.60 33.80
CA LEU A 158 -9.82 10.02 34.17
C LEU A 158 -11.21 10.47 34.64
N ASP A 159 -12.26 9.97 34.00
CA ASP A 159 -13.63 10.41 34.25
C ASP A 159 -14.29 9.69 35.46
N THR A 160 -13.97 8.41 35.62
CA THR A 160 -14.68 7.55 36.59
C THR A 160 -13.78 6.87 37.62
N GLY A 161 -12.46 6.91 37.43
CA GLY A 161 -11.53 6.13 38.24
C GLY A 161 -11.59 4.62 37.96
N ASP A 162 -12.23 4.19 36.87
CA ASP A 162 -12.39 2.77 36.55
C ASP A 162 -11.16 2.23 35.78
N PHE A 163 -10.42 1.33 36.42
CA PHE A 163 -9.26 0.66 35.86
C PHE A 163 -9.56 -0.67 35.16
N SER A 164 -10.84 -1.04 35.01
CA SER A 164 -11.25 -2.34 34.46
C SER A 164 -10.80 -2.57 33.02
N ALA A 165 -10.62 -1.51 32.22
CA ALA A 165 -10.08 -1.58 30.86
C ALA A 165 -8.65 -2.12 30.81
N LEU A 166 -7.87 -2.01 31.89
CA LEU A 166 -6.50 -2.53 31.97
C LEU A 166 -6.44 -4.07 32.11
N LYS A 167 -7.58 -4.76 32.13
CA LYS A 167 -7.66 -6.23 32.08
C LYS A 167 -7.27 -6.80 30.71
N ALA A 168 -7.37 -6.01 29.63
CA ALA A 168 -6.93 -6.44 28.32
C ALA A 168 -5.41 -6.65 28.32
N ARG A 169 -4.98 -7.89 28.38
CA ARG A 169 -3.57 -8.28 28.28
C ARG A 169 -3.39 -9.08 27.00
N LEU A 170 -2.35 -8.79 26.26
CA LEU A 170 -1.82 -9.73 25.26
C LEU A 170 -1.34 -10.96 26.05
N GLN A 171 -2.11 -12.05 26.00
CA GLN A 171 -1.76 -13.30 26.66
C GLN A 171 -0.64 -13.97 25.88
N GLY A 172 0.60 -13.79 26.37
CA GLY A 172 1.74 -14.54 25.92
C GLY A 172 2.16 -14.34 24.46
N ALA A 173 3.24 -15.02 24.06
CA ALA A 173 3.74 -15.00 22.70
C ALA A 173 2.92 -15.87 21.71
N ASP A 174 1.76 -16.39 22.10
CA ASP A 174 0.95 -17.30 21.27
C ASP A 174 0.38 -16.64 20.01
N TRP A 175 0.24 -15.32 20.00
CA TRP A 175 -0.20 -14.56 18.82
C TRP A 175 0.93 -14.27 17.81
N LEU A 176 2.19 -14.59 18.15
CA LEU A 176 3.36 -14.46 17.26
C LEU A 176 3.73 -15.78 16.55
N ARG A 177 2.92 -16.83 16.72
CA ARG A 177 3.15 -18.14 16.10
C ARG A 177 2.45 -18.28 14.76
#